data_f8fb0b4c52f1f2c899a56bd873c84fcc
#
_entry.id   f8fb0b4c52f1f2c899a56bd873c84fcc
#
_cell.length_a   1.000
_cell.length_b   1.000
_cell.length_c   1.000
_cell.angle_alpha   90.00
_cell.angle_beta   90.00
_cell.angle_gamma   90.00
#
_symmetry.space_group_name_H-M   'P 1'
#
loop_
_entity.id
_entity.type
_entity.pdbx_description
1 polymer ?
#
loop_
_entity_poly.entity_id
_entity_poly.type
_entity_poly.pdbx_seq_one_letter_code
_entity_poly.pdbx_strand_id
1 'polypeptide(L)'
;MILARRGFRVTVFEAADVVGGRNGTLRAGPYVFDIGPSLVTLPHVFDEVFRAAGTTLDEQVELVRLDPQFTYHWTDGASLTVPDGDDDTARAFDEFAPGAGAQWRAFDARGRRIWDVADRTFFAGPMSNPWSLAKRLRSPFDLTAIDPMRTLQRSAESFFDDPRLVQWAGRYATYSGSDPRRAPGVLATIPYVEQTFGAW
;
A
#
# COMPACT_ATOMS: atom_id res chain seq x y z
N MET A 1 10.70 -20.96 -6.73
CA MET A 1 9.85 -21.83 -5.90
C MET A 1 8.83 -22.59 -6.76
N ILE A 2 7.85 -21.95 -7.41
CA ILE A 2 6.75 -22.60 -8.16
C ILE A 2 7.24 -23.54 -9.26
N LEU A 3 8.21 -23.13 -10.08
CA LEU A 3 8.78 -23.99 -11.14
C LEU A 3 9.50 -25.22 -10.57
N ALA A 4 10.28 -25.03 -9.49
CA ALA A 4 10.95 -26.16 -8.82
C ALA A 4 9.92 -27.17 -8.26
N ARG A 5 8.83 -26.67 -7.65
CA ARG A 5 7.72 -27.51 -7.18
C ARG A 5 7.06 -28.33 -8.31
N ARG A 6 7.03 -27.77 -9.52
CA ARG A 6 6.53 -28.47 -10.73
C ARG A 6 7.55 -29.45 -11.35
N GLY A 7 8.68 -29.67 -10.70
CA GLY A 7 9.70 -30.62 -11.15
C GLY A 7 10.74 -30.07 -12.12
N PHE A 8 10.72 -28.74 -12.39
CA PHE A 8 11.74 -28.12 -13.23
C PHE A 8 13.05 -27.96 -12.45
N ARG A 9 14.17 -28.18 -13.12
CA ARG A 9 15.49 -27.79 -12.60
C ARG A 9 15.66 -26.29 -12.84
N VAL A 10 15.71 -25.53 -11.77
CA VAL A 10 15.76 -24.05 -11.81
C VAL A 10 17.15 -23.58 -11.41
N THR A 11 17.76 -22.71 -12.22
CA THR A 11 18.99 -21.99 -11.90
C THR A 11 18.67 -20.50 -11.87
N VAL A 12 19.05 -19.83 -10.79
CA VAL A 12 18.90 -18.37 -10.61
C VAL A 12 20.27 -17.74 -10.78
N PHE A 13 20.38 -16.75 -11.67
CA PHE A 13 21.58 -15.94 -11.84
C PHE A 13 21.38 -14.60 -11.16
N GLU A 14 22.29 -14.22 -10.27
CA GLU A 14 22.31 -12.94 -9.55
C GLU A 14 23.64 -12.24 -9.85
N ALA A 15 23.60 -10.95 -10.13
CA ALA A 15 24.79 -10.14 -10.43
C ALA A 15 25.46 -9.58 -9.16
N ALA A 16 24.71 -9.48 -8.06
CA ALA A 16 25.23 -9.07 -6.76
C ALA A 16 25.72 -10.28 -5.94
N ASP A 17 26.50 -10.01 -4.90
CA ASP A 17 27.03 -11.05 -3.99
C ASP A 17 25.93 -11.76 -3.18
N VAL A 18 24.74 -11.13 -3.07
CA VAL A 18 23.59 -11.65 -2.34
C VAL A 18 22.33 -11.52 -3.16
N VAL A 19 21.39 -12.47 -3.00
CA VAL A 19 20.05 -12.38 -3.60
C VAL A 19 19.19 -11.36 -2.86
N GLY A 20 18.15 -10.85 -3.53
CA GLY A 20 17.16 -9.97 -2.92
C GLY A 20 16.95 -8.65 -3.68
N GLY A 21 17.93 -8.23 -4.49
CA GLY A 21 17.82 -6.99 -5.26
C GLY A 21 17.54 -5.79 -4.36
N ARG A 22 16.36 -5.15 -4.53
CA ARG A 22 15.96 -3.99 -3.73
C ARG A 22 15.57 -4.32 -2.28
N ASN A 23 15.32 -5.59 -1.96
CA ASN A 23 15.09 -6.07 -0.58
C ASN A 23 16.44 -6.43 0.09
N GLY A 24 17.46 -5.60 -0.12
CA GLY A 24 18.76 -5.80 0.43
C GLY A 24 18.89 -5.29 1.87
N THR A 25 19.94 -5.72 2.54
CA THR A 25 20.32 -5.24 3.86
C THR A 25 21.71 -4.63 3.83
N LEU A 26 21.89 -3.51 4.56
CA LEU A 26 23.21 -2.92 4.83
C LEU A 26 23.66 -3.34 6.23
N ARG A 27 24.86 -3.89 6.31
CA ARG A 27 25.51 -4.22 7.59
C ARG A 27 26.63 -3.20 7.88
N ALA A 28 26.53 -2.55 9.04
CA ALA A 28 27.52 -1.59 9.51
C ALA A 28 27.94 -1.94 10.95
N GLY A 29 29.01 -2.72 11.09
CA GLY A 29 29.40 -3.30 12.37
C GLY A 29 28.33 -4.21 12.93
N PRO A 30 27.82 -3.98 14.16
CA PRO A 30 26.75 -4.79 14.76
C PRO A 30 25.35 -4.45 14.23
N TYR A 31 25.20 -3.40 13.42
CA TYR A 31 23.89 -2.91 12.95
C TYR A 31 23.53 -3.52 11.60
N VAL A 32 22.24 -3.81 11.46
CA VAL A 32 21.62 -4.29 10.22
C VAL A 32 20.49 -3.34 9.86
N PHE A 33 20.52 -2.81 8.63
CA PHE A 33 19.53 -1.87 8.12
C PHE A 33 18.90 -2.45 6.86
N ASP A 34 17.58 -2.48 6.79
CA ASP A 34 16.88 -2.73 5.55
C ASP A 34 16.99 -1.49 4.65
N ILE A 35 17.45 -1.70 3.41
CA ILE A 35 17.63 -0.62 2.43
C ILE A 35 16.54 -0.63 1.34
N GLY A 36 15.53 -1.43 1.52
CA GLY A 36 14.39 -1.60 0.63
C GLY A 36 13.06 -1.42 1.35
N PRO A 37 11.97 -2.01 0.82
CA PRO A 37 10.68 -2.03 1.47
C PRO A 37 10.79 -2.65 2.87
N SER A 38 10.28 -1.93 3.87
CA SER A 38 10.30 -2.34 5.28
C SER A 38 8.93 -2.78 5.80
N LEU A 39 7.90 -2.64 4.97
CA LEU A 39 6.52 -3.00 5.32
C LEU A 39 6.01 -4.08 4.38
N VAL A 40 5.28 -5.03 4.95
CA VAL A 40 4.46 -5.98 4.20
C VAL A 40 3.00 -5.54 4.29
N THR A 41 2.39 -5.36 3.13
CA THR A 41 0.93 -5.22 2.99
C THR A 41 0.41 -6.41 2.20
N LEU A 42 -0.88 -6.76 2.36
CA LEU A 42 -1.51 -7.89 1.67
C LEU A 42 -0.79 -9.24 1.91
N PRO A 43 -0.55 -9.66 3.16
CA PRO A 43 0.20 -10.88 3.46
C PRO A 43 -0.40 -12.14 2.82
N HIS A 44 -1.73 -12.17 2.59
CA HIS A 44 -2.41 -13.26 1.91
C HIS A 44 -1.91 -13.50 0.47
N VAL A 45 -1.50 -12.43 -0.24
CA VAL A 45 -0.95 -12.55 -1.61
C VAL A 45 0.42 -13.26 -1.58
N PHE A 46 1.22 -12.97 -0.55
CA PHE A 46 2.48 -13.68 -0.33
C PHE A 46 2.22 -15.14 0.05
N ASP A 47 1.25 -15.39 0.94
CA ASP A 47 0.89 -16.75 1.38
C ASP A 47 0.43 -17.62 0.21
N GLU A 48 -0.29 -17.08 -0.77
CA GLU A 48 -0.63 -17.81 -2.01
C GLU A 48 0.61 -18.34 -2.75
N VAL A 49 1.70 -17.55 -2.80
CA VAL A 49 2.96 -17.95 -3.43
C VAL A 49 3.65 -19.06 -2.62
N PHE A 50 3.65 -18.95 -1.28
CA PHE A 50 4.21 -19.98 -0.40
C PHE A 50 3.41 -21.28 -0.50
N ARG A 51 2.07 -21.22 -0.50
CA ARG A 51 1.19 -22.38 -0.69
C ARG A 51 1.43 -23.07 -2.04
N ALA A 52 1.58 -22.28 -3.11
CA ALA A 52 1.93 -22.82 -4.43
C ALA A 52 3.31 -23.50 -4.44
N ALA A 53 4.19 -23.15 -3.53
CA ALA A 53 5.49 -23.77 -3.33
C ALA A 53 5.46 -24.96 -2.34
N GLY A 54 4.33 -25.21 -1.64
CA GLY A 54 4.10 -26.34 -0.74
C GLY A 54 4.43 -26.07 0.73
N THR A 55 4.42 -24.82 1.14
CA THR A 55 4.54 -24.34 2.53
C THR A 55 3.55 -23.20 2.75
N THR A 56 3.59 -22.52 3.90
CA THR A 56 2.81 -21.31 4.18
C THR A 56 3.72 -20.15 4.53
N LEU A 57 3.20 -18.92 4.43
CA LEU A 57 3.95 -17.74 4.82
C LEU A 57 4.35 -17.81 6.31
N ASP A 58 3.42 -18.17 7.18
CA ASP A 58 3.61 -18.22 8.65
C ASP A 58 4.65 -19.26 9.08
N GLU A 59 4.84 -20.34 8.28
CA GLU A 59 5.91 -21.32 8.53
C GLU A 59 7.31 -20.78 8.21
N GLN A 60 7.41 -19.74 7.41
CA GLN A 60 8.68 -19.23 6.88
C GLN A 60 9.05 -17.85 7.44
N VAL A 61 8.07 -17.03 7.81
CA VAL A 61 8.27 -15.65 8.24
C VAL A 61 7.31 -15.33 9.39
N GLU A 62 7.85 -14.80 10.47
CA GLU A 62 7.05 -14.20 11.55
C GLU A 62 6.67 -12.78 11.13
N LEU A 63 5.39 -12.52 10.94
CA LEU A 63 4.85 -11.19 10.67
C LEU A 63 4.23 -10.62 11.94
N VAL A 64 4.61 -9.38 12.27
CA VAL A 64 4.05 -8.63 13.39
C VAL A 64 3.21 -7.49 12.85
N ARG A 65 1.91 -7.49 13.16
CA ARG A 65 1.02 -6.39 12.80
C ARG A 65 1.37 -5.16 13.63
N LEU A 66 1.55 -4.04 12.97
CA LEU A 66 1.98 -2.80 13.62
C LEU A 66 0.79 -2.06 14.24
N ASP A 67 0.90 -1.71 15.53
CA ASP A 67 0.01 -0.80 16.21
C ASP A 67 0.83 0.00 17.26
N PRO A 68 0.98 1.33 17.10
CA PRO A 68 0.50 2.12 15.97
C PRO A 68 1.21 1.79 14.66
N GLN A 69 0.51 1.99 13.53
CA GLN A 69 1.07 1.74 12.21
C GLN A 69 2.14 2.77 11.84
N PHE A 70 1.89 4.06 12.11
CA PHE A 70 2.77 5.18 11.77
C PHE A 70 2.65 6.32 12.77
N THR A 71 3.76 7.05 12.95
CA THR A 71 3.76 8.35 13.61
C THR A 71 4.40 9.38 12.69
N TYR A 72 3.71 10.50 12.53
CA TYR A 72 4.12 11.63 11.69
C TYR A 72 4.46 12.81 12.56
N HIS A 73 5.52 13.53 12.19
CA HIS A 73 5.95 14.75 12.86
C HIS A 73 6.11 15.86 11.83
N TRP A 74 5.61 17.04 12.15
CA TRP A 74 5.77 18.24 11.35
C TRP A 74 6.74 19.23 12.01
N THR A 75 7.27 20.13 11.20
CA THR A 75 8.26 21.13 11.66
C THR A 75 7.66 22.17 12.60
N ASP A 76 6.34 22.30 12.65
CA ASP A 76 5.60 23.15 13.60
C ASP A 76 5.40 22.49 14.97
N GLY A 77 5.92 21.28 15.16
CA GLY A 77 5.82 20.50 16.39
C GLY A 77 4.57 19.62 16.47
N ALA A 78 3.67 19.69 15.47
CA ALA A 78 2.50 18.80 15.43
C ALA A 78 2.93 17.33 15.20
N SER A 79 2.15 16.42 15.77
CA SER A 79 2.36 14.98 15.61
C SER A 79 1.03 14.27 15.46
N LEU A 80 0.97 13.32 14.52
CA LEU A 80 -0.18 12.43 14.30
C LEU A 80 0.30 10.98 14.40
N THR A 81 -0.25 10.25 15.34
CA THR A 81 -0.07 8.80 15.44
C THR A 81 -1.28 8.11 14.83
N VAL A 82 -1.06 7.25 13.85
CA VAL A 82 -2.09 6.49 13.16
C VAL A 82 -2.12 5.09 13.73
N PRO A 83 -3.14 4.72 14.51
CA PRO A 83 -3.31 3.38 15.05
C PRO A 83 -3.80 2.39 13.99
N ASP A 84 -3.81 1.11 14.36
CA ASP A 84 -4.48 0.08 13.60
C ASP A 84 -5.97 0.05 13.96
N GLY A 85 -6.82 0.19 12.96
CA GLY A 85 -8.29 0.16 13.12
C GLY A 85 -8.98 1.49 12.80
N ASP A 86 -10.13 1.34 12.13
CA ASP A 86 -10.87 2.46 11.52
C ASP A 86 -11.37 3.50 12.53
N ASP A 87 -11.94 3.03 13.66
CA ASP A 87 -12.52 3.93 14.64
C ASP A 87 -11.46 4.69 15.43
N ASP A 88 -10.37 4.03 15.78
CA ASP A 88 -9.26 4.64 16.50
C ASP A 88 -8.50 5.63 15.60
N THR A 89 -8.33 5.30 14.33
CA THR A 89 -7.75 6.21 13.34
C THR A 89 -8.62 7.45 13.15
N ALA A 90 -9.93 7.30 13.00
CA ALA A 90 -10.82 8.45 12.89
C ALA A 90 -10.76 9.36 14.12
N ARG A 91 -10.66 8.78 15.32
CA ARG A 91 -10.49 9.52 16.58
C ARG A 91 -9.16 10.27 16.60
N ALA A 92 -8.06 9.61 16.24
CA ALA A 92 -6.74 10.24 16.18
C ALA A 92 -6.71 11.44 15.21
N PHE A 93 -7.43 11.33 14.08
CA PHE A 93 -7.56 12.43 13.13
C PHE A 93 -8.40 13.59 13.69
N ASP A 94 -9.49 13.30 14.41
CA ASP A 94 -10.31 14.33 15.08
C ASP A 94 -9.53 15.04 16.21
N GLU A 95 -8.72 14.33 16.96
CA GLU A 95 -7.83 14.90 17.99
C GLU A 95 -6.75 15.77 17.36
N PHE A 96 -6.25 15.41 16.18
CA PHE A 96 -5.26 16.19 15.45
C PHE A 96 -5.84 17.48 14.86
N ALA A 97 -7.02 17.41 14.27
CA ALA A 97 -7.73 18.57 13.72
C ALA A 97 -9.25 18.33 13.81
N PRO A 98 -10.03 19.25 14.41
CA PRO A 98 -11.48 19.10 14.56
C PRO A 98 -12.19 18.80 13.23
N GLY A 99 -12.98 17.74 13.18
CA GLY A 99 -13.71 17.29 11.99
C GLY A 99 -12.91 16.40 11.02
N ALA A 100 -11.60 16.24 11.26
CA ALA A 100 -10.75 15.46 10.36
C ALA A 100 -11.05 13.95 10.40
N GLY A 101 -11.63 13.42 11.45
CA GLY A 101 -12.06 12.02 11.50
C GLY A 101 -13.14 11.70 10.47
N ALA A 102 -14.10 12.60 10.28
CA ALA A 102 -15.11 12.45 9.21
C ALA A 102 -14.49 12.58 7.82
N GLN A 103 -13.53 13.48 7.65
CA GLN A 103 -12.78 13.65 6.39
C GLN A 103 -11.95 12.41 6.06
N TRP A 104 -11.27 11.83 7.08
CA TRP A 104 -10.53 10.59 6.92
C TRP A 104 -11.46 9.43 6.50
N ARG A 105 -12.61 9.24 7.17
CA ARG A 105 -13.57 8.21 6.78
C ARG A 105 -14.05 8.37 5.34
N ALA A 106 -14.26 9.59 4.89
CA ALA A 106 -14.66 9.87 3.50
C ALA A 106 -13.53 9.54 2.51
N PHE A 107 -12.28 9.86 2.88
CA PHE A 107 -11.09 9.53 2.10
C PHE A 107 -10.84 8.01 2.05
N ASP A 108 -10.97 7.31 3.18
CA ASP A 108 -10.87 5.87 3.27
C ASP A 108 -11.96 5.16 2.44
N ALA A 109 -13.21 5.60 2.53
CA ALA A 109 -14.30 5.11 1.70
C ALA A 109 -14.04 5.33 0.19
N ARG A 110 -13.30 6.38 -0.17
CA ARG A 110 -12.81 6.59 -1.52
C ARG A 110 -11.77 5.52 -1.89
N GLY A 111 -10.80 5.28 -1.00
CA GLY A 111 -9.77 4.25 -1.14
C GLY A 111 -10.39 2.86 -1.36
N ARG A 112 -11.41 2.52 -0.58
CA ARG A 112 -12.16 1.27 -0.72
C ARG A 112 -12.78 1.12 -2.11
N ARG A 113 -13.47 2.15 -2.61
CA ARG A 113 -14.08 2.10 -3.95
C ARG A 113 -13.04 1.89 -5.06
N ILE A 114 -11.86 2.48 -4.91
CA ILE A 114 -10.74 2.27 -5.83
C ILE A 114 -10.25 0.83 -5.73
N TRP A 115 -10.06 0.33 -4.50
CA TRP A 115 -9.62 -1.05 -4.24
C TRP A 115 -10.58 -2.07 -4.86
N ASP A 116 -11.88 -1.94 -4.63
CA ASP A 116 -12.90 -2.84 -5.16
C ASP A 116 -12.84 -2.98 -6.70
N VAL A 117 -12.44 -1.93 -7.40
CA VAL A 117 -12.21 -1.98 -8.85
C VAL A 117 -10.84 -2.56 -9.17
N ALA A 118 -9.79 -2.11 -8.48
CA ALA A 118 -8.41 -2.50 -8.77
C ALA A 118 -8.19 -4.00 -8.53
N ASP A 119 -8.69 -4.53 -7.43
CA ASP A 119 -8.56 -5.94 -7.06
C ASP A 119 -9.11 -6.87 -8.15
N ARG A 120 -10.34 -6.64 -8.60
CA ARG A 120 -10.96 -7.47 -9.65
C ARG A 120 -10.47 -7.19 -11.07
N THR A 121 -9.76 -6.09 -11.31
CA THR A 121 -9.29 -5.72 -12.65
C THR A 121 -7.79 -5.88 -12.81
N PHE A 122 -7.01 -5.11 -12.07
CA PHE A 122 -5.55 -5.06 -12.22
C PHE A 122 -4.86 -6.24 -11.52
N PHE A 123 -5.34 -6.63 -10.32
CA PHE A 123 -4.72 -7.71 -9.55
C PHE A 123 -5.27 -9.10 -9.91
N ALA A 124 -6.42 -9.20 -10.58
CA ALA A 124 -7.02 -10.50 -10.97
C ALA A 124 -6.23 -11.27 -12.03
N GLY A 125 -5.11 -10.75 -12.56
CA GLY A 125 -4.21 -11.43 -13.47
C GLY A 125 -3.57 -10.52 -14.52
N PRO A 126 -2.76 -11.09 -15.43
CA PRO A 126 -1.96 -10.30 -16.35
C PRO A 126 -2.81 -9.40 -17.26
N MET A 127 -2.35 -8.17 -17.44
CA MET A 127 -2.92 -7.20 -18.38
C MET A 127 -2.16 -7.26 -19.71
N SER A 128 -2.49 -8.23 -20.53
CA SER A 128 -1.81 -8.45 -21.81
C SER A 128 -2.22 -7.46 -22.91
N ASN A 129 -3.41 -6.85 -22.79
CA ASN A 129 -3.93 -5.86 -23.73
C ASN A 129 -5.11 -5.07 -23.10
N PRO A 130 -5.52 -3.91 -23.69
CA PRO A 130 -6.65 -3.12 -23.19
C PRO A 130 -7.99 -3.88 -23.08
N TRP A 131 -8.22 -4.85 -23.96
CA TRP A 131 -9.45 -5.67 -23.94
C TRP A 131 -9.53 -6.57 -22.71
N SER A 132 -8.39 -7.01 -22.16
CA SER A 132 -8.37 -7.79 -20.91
C SER A 132 -8.88 -6.97 -19.74
N LEU A 133 -8.56 -5.67 -19.69
CA LEU A 133 -9.10 -4.74 -18.70
C LEU A 133 -10.61 -4.52 -18.92
N ALA A 134 -10.99 -4.20 -20.16
CA ALA A 134 -12.40 -3.93 -20.51
C ALA A 134 -13.33 -5.11 -20.13
N LYS A 135 -12.88 -6.35 -20.30
CA LYS A 135 -13.64 -7.55 -19.93
C LYS A 135 -13.83 -7.72 -18.41
N ARG A 136 -12.93 -7.13 -17.59
CA ARG A 136 -12.98 -7.21 -16.12
C ARG A 136 -13.77 -6.06 -15.49
N LEU A 137 -14.00 -4.98 -16.25
CA LEU A 137 -14.87 -3.89 -15.82
C LEU A 137 -16.33 -4.40 -15.82
N ARG A 138 -17.04 -4.15 -14.72
CA ARG A 138 -18.47 -4.47 -14.60
C ARG A 138 -19.34 -3.36 -15.13
N SER A 139 -18.82 -2.13 -15.15
CA SER A 139 -19.54 -0.93 -15.55
C SER A 139 -18.59 0.14 -16.07
N PRO A 140 -19.01 1.02 -16.99
CA PRO A 140 -18.28 2.23 -17.35
C PRO A 140 -17.97 3.13 -16.14
N PHE A 141 -18.77 3.07 -15.07
CA PHE A 141 -18.57 3.80 -13.82
C PHE A 141 -17.34 3.31 -13.03
N ASP A 142 -16.84 2.10 -13.30
CA ASP A 142 -15.59 1.62 -12.71
C ASP A 142 -14.41 2.53 -13.08
N LEU A 143 -14.38 3.07 -14.30
CA LEU A 143 -13.34 4.03 -14.72
C LEU A 143 -13.42 5.34 -13.93
N THR A 144 -14.62 5.80 -13.59
CA THR A 144 -14.79 7.00 -12.75
C THR A 144 -14.39 6.73 -11.30
N ALA A 145 -14.54 5.49 -10.84
CA ALA A 145 -14.11 5.10 -9.49
C ALA A 145 -12.60 5.22 -9.30
N ILE A 146 -11.79 4.84 -10.30
CA ILE A 146 -10.32 4.95 -10.23
C ILE A 146 -9.79 6.37 -10.50
N ASP A 147 -10.64 7.28 -11.03
CA ASP A 147 -10.35 8.70 -11.28
C ASP A 147 -8.96 8.94 -11.90
N PRO A 148 -8.71 8.49 -13.12
CA PRO A 148 -7.38 8.44 -13.70
C PRO A 148 -6.82 9.83 -14.03
N MET A 149 -7.67 10.87 -14.04
CA MET A 149 -7.31 12.23 -14.43
C MET A 149 -6.96 13.13 -13.24
N ARG A 150 -7.27 12.70 -12.02
CA ARG A 150 -6.99 13.46 -10.80
C ARG A 150 -5.66 13.04 -10.21
N THR A 151 -4.88 14.01 -9.72
CA THR A 151 -3.65 13.71 -8.96
C THR A 151 -3.99 13.35 -7.51
N LEU A 152 -3.07 12.67 -6.84
CA LEU A 152 -3.20 12.34 -5.42
C LEU A 152 -3.33 13.61 -4.57
N GLN A 153 -2.54 14.66 -4.86
CA GLN A 153 -2.62 15.95 -4.21
C GLN A 153 -4.05 16.53 -4.30
N ARG A 154 -4.60 16.66 -5.52
CA ARG A 154 -5.95 17.18 -5.72
C ARG A 154 -7.04 16.30 -5.12
N SER A 155 -6.82 14.99 -5.07
CA SER A 155 -7.70 14.09 -4.37
C SER A 155 -7.70 14.40 -2.87
N ALA A 156 -6.53 14.48 -2.24
CA ALA A 156 -6.40 14.81 -0.81
C ALA A 156 -7.01 16.17 -0.47
N GLU A 157 -6.73 17.21 -1.25
CA GLU A 157 -7.28 18.56 -1.08
C GLU A 157 -8.83 18.62 -1.15
N SER A 158 -9.47 17.63 -1.79
CA SER A 158 -10.94 17.56 -1.83
C SER A 158 -11.57 16.90 -0.60
N PHE A 159 -10.77 16.34 0.30
CA PHE A 159 -11.23 15.68 1.52
C PHE A 159 -10.76 16.39 2.78
N PHE A 160 -9.52 16.88 2.81
CA PHE A 160 -8.89 17.42 4.01
C PHE A 160 -8.76 18.95 3.94
N ASP A 161 -9.22 19.63 5.00
CA ASP A 161 -9.09 21.06 5.17
C ASP A 161 -7.70 21.44 5.74
N ASP A 162 -7.14 20.60 6.62
CA ASP A 162 -5.81 20.84 7.19
C ASP A 162 -4.71 20.46 6.17
N PRO A 163 -3.80 21.40 5.81
CA PRO A 163 -2.75 21.14 4.85
C PRO A 163 -1.77 20.06 5.28
N ARG A 164 -1.63 19.79 6.59
CA ARG A 164 -0.80 18.71 7.12
C ARG A 164 -1.40 17.35 6.80
N LEU A 165 -2.74 17.23 6.80
CA LEU A 165 -3.43 16.00 6.40
C LEU A 165 -3.40 15.80 4.88
N VAL A 166 -3.44 16.88 4.10
CA VAL A 166 -3.15 16.81 2.65
C VAL A 166 -1.73 16.29 2.41
N GLN A 167 -0.75 16.77 3.17
CA GLN A 167 0.63 16.28 3.12
C GLN A 167 0.73 14.82 3.56
N TRP A 168 0.03 14.43 4.62
CA TRP A 168 -0.09 13.03 5.06
C TRP A 168 -0.56 12.13 3.91
N ALA A 169 -1.65 12.47 3.25
CA ALA A 169 -2.15 11.71 2.11
C ALA A 169 -1.16 11.71 0.93
N GLY A 170 -0.45 12.81 0.72
CA GLY A 170 0.58 12.96 -0.29
C GLY A 170 1.76 11.99 -0.14
N ARG A 171 2.04 11.51 1.09
CA ARG A 171 3.08 10.50 1.36
C ARG A 171 2.93 9.26 0.48
N TYR A 172 1.72 8.87 0.18
CA TYR A 172 1.48 7.65 -0.59
C TYR A 172 2.02 7.68 -2.04
N ALA A 173 2.37 8.87 -2.55
CA ALA A 173 3.12 8.98 -3.80
C ALA A 173 4.52 8.37 -3.73
N THR A 174 5.12 8.27 -2.53
CA THR A 174 6.45 7.68 -2.33
C THR A 174 6.50 6.19 -2.66
N TYR A 175 5.38 5.47 -2.59
CA TYR A 175 5.29 4.07 -3.02
C TYR A 175 5.70 3.87 -4.48
N SER A 176 5.51 4.88 -5.32
CA SER A 176 5.93 4.88 -6.73
C SER A 176 7.11 5.83 -7.01
N GLY A 177 7.73 6.40 -5.95
CA GLY A 177 8.82 7.38 -6.09
C GLY A 177 8.39 8.65 -6.84
N SER A 178 7.12 9.05 -6.70
CA SER A 178 6.51 10.16 -7.43
C SER A 178 6.20 11.36 -6.53
N ASP A 179 6.03 12.53 -7.15
CA ASP A 179 5.48 13.73 -6.52
C ASP A 179 3.95 13.61 -6.45
N PRO A 180 3.27 13.86 -5.29
CA PRO A 180 1.82 13.77 -5.17
C PRO A 180 1.04 14.68 -6.14
N ARG A 181 1.66 15.77 -6.62
CA ARG A 181 1.10 16.65 -7.65
C ARG A 181 1.08 16.04 -9.05
N ARG A 182 1.80 14.93 -9.24
CA ARG A 182 1.93 14.19 -10.51
C ARG A 182 1.46 12.74 -10.38
N ALA A 183 1.51 12.19 -9.18
CA ALA A 183 1.05 10.83 -8.89
C ALA A 183 -0.46 10.72 -9.11
N PRO A 184 -0.95 9.61 -9.68
CA PRO A 184 -2.38 9.43 -9.93
C PRO A 184 -3.17 9.29 -8.62
N GLY A 185 -4.40 9.80 -8.61
CA GLY A 185 -5.30 9.77 -7.45
C GLY A 185 -5.69 8.36 -6.99
N VAL A 186 -5.49 7.36 -7.85
CA VAL A 186 -5.71 5.94 -7.49
C VAL A 186 -4.85 5.50 -6.30
N LEU A 187 -3.72 6.14 -6.03
CA LEU A 187 -2.89 5.85 -4.86
C LEU A 187 -3.57 6.14 -3.52
N ALA A 188 -4.70 6.87 -3.52
CA ALA A 188 -5.56 7.01 -2.35
C ALA A 188 -6.14 5.66 -1.85
N THR A 189 -5.98 4.57 -2.59
CA THR A 189 -6.33 3.22 -2.12
C THR A 189 -5.35 2.67 -1.09
N ILE A 190 -4.09 3.15 -1.06
CA ILE A 190 -3.04 2.55 -0.21
C ILE A 190 -3.37 2.68 1.29
N PRO A 191 -3.79 3.85 1.82
CA PRO A 191 -4.20 3.94 3.22
C PRO A 191 -5.35 2.99 3.58
N TYR A 192 -6.33 2.81 2.69
CA TYR A 192 -7.37 1.81 2.87
C TYR A 192 -6.80 0.39 2.97
N VAL A 193 -5.83 0.04 2.13
CA VAL A 193 -5.16 -1.28 2.17
C VAL A 193 -4.40 -1.46 3.48
N GLU A 194 -3.65 -0.45 3.93
CA GLU A 194 -2.92 -0.49 5.19
C GLU A 194 -3.87 -0.68 6.39
N GLN A 195 -4.99 0.03 6.43
CA GLN A 195 -5.98 -0.09 7.52
C GLN A 195 -6.74 -1.42 7.49
N THR A 196 -7.19 -1.85 6.31
CA THR A 196 -8.03 -3.04 6.17
C THR A 196 -7.24 -4.34 6.34
N PHE A 197 -6.07 -4.44 5.71
CA PHE A 197 -5.27 -5.66 5.68
C PHE A 197 -4.08 -5.63 6.65
N GLY A 198 -3.82 -4.49 7.26
CA GLY A 198 -2.72 -4.26 8.18
C GLY A 198 -1.44 -3.80 7.49
N ALA A 199 -0.62 -3.10 8.26
CA ALA A 199 0.80 -2.89 8.00
C ALA A 199 1.60 -3.85 8.90
N TRP A 200 2.49 -4.63 8.30
CA TRP A 200 3.23 -5.71 8.98
C TRP A 200 4.74 -5.49 8.83
#